data_7e785a1b8d613814abc03f7f8585cb72
#
_entry.id   7e785a1b8d613814abc03f7f8585cb72
#
_cell.length_a   1.000
_cell.length_b   1.000
_cell.length_c   1.000
_cell.angle_alpha   90.00
_cell.angle_beta   90.00
_cell.angle_gamma   90.00
#
_symmetry.space_group_name_H-M   'P 1'
#
loop_
_entity.id
_entity.type
_entity.pdbx_description
1 polymer ?
#
loop_
_entity_poly.entity_id
_entity_poly.type
_entity_poly.pdbx_seq_one_letter_code
_entity_poly.pdbx_strand_id
1 'polypeptide(L)'
;YNILTPIFRRTHLSNTSLGEKQNNYVLMNDFDHNDTIEVDWALGAAFMINKELFDSIKGMDERYFLYYEDMDICRRIKLNNKKVVYYKNATMTHYHQRTSAHIKSIMDIFKNKILQIHIKSAFKYSYKFYLK
;
A
#
# COMPACT_ATOMS: atom_id res chain seq x y z
N TYR A 1 -4.06 1.16 -7.41
CA TYR A 1 -4.68 1.10 -6.07
C TYR A 1 -5.67 2.27 -5.96
N ASN A 2 -6.94 2.00 -5.74
CA ASN A 2 -7.99 3.00 -5.67
C ASN A 2 -8.65 3.00 -4.28
N ILE A 3 -9.58 3.95 -4.05
CA ILE A 3 -10.27 4.11 -2.75
C ILE A 3 -11.07 2.86 -2.34
N LEU A 4 -11.51 2.04 -3.29
CA LEU A 4 -12.29 0.83 -3.05
C LEU A 4 -11.44 -0.38 -2.68
N THR A 5 -10.15 -0.38 -3.02
CA THR A 5 -9.23 -1.51 -2.76
C THR A 5 -9.22 -1.95 -1.28
N PRO A 6 -9.14 -1.05 -0.28
CA PRO A 6 -9.18 -1.47 1.12
C PRO A 6 -10.50 -2.12 1.52
N ILE A 7 -11.60 -1.68 0.92
CA ILE A 7 -12.94 -2.22 1.18
C ILE A 7 -12.99 -3.67 0.69
N PHE A 8 -12.58 -3.92 -0.56
CA PHE A 8 -12.55 -5.27 -1.11
C PHE A 8 -11.62 -6.22 -0.33
N ARG A 9 -10.47 -5.72 0.13
CA ARG A 9 -9.46 -6.55 0.82
C ARG A 9 -9.76 -6.85 2.28
N ARG A 10 -10.69 -6.12 2.92
CA ARG A 10 -10.89 -6.17 4.38
C ARG A 10 -12.30 -6.50 4.82
N THR A 11 -13.22 -6.70 3.89
CA THR A 11 -14.59 -7.10 4.15
C THR A 11 -14.86 -8.48 3.55
N HIS A 12 -16.04 -9.02 3.78
CA HIS A 12 -16.50 -10.25 3.15
C HIS A 12 -16.48 -10.20 1.61
N LEU A 13 -16.38 -9.00 1.03
CA LEU A 13 -16.22 -8.81 -0.42
C LEU A 13 -14.89 -9.37 -0.94
N SER A 14 -13.88 -9.58 -0.07
CA SER A 14 -12.62 -10.24 -0.45
C SER A 14 -12.82 -11.66 -0.98
N ASN A 15 -13.88 -12.34 -0.53
CA ASN A 15 -14.20 -13.73 -0.91
C ASN A 15 -15.10 -13.79 -2.14
N THR A 16 -15.42 -12.67 -2.76
CA THR A 16 -16.12 -12.64 -4.05
C THR A 16 -15.13 -12.71 -5.20
N SER A 17 -15.57 -13.20 -6.36
CA SER A 17 -14.74 -13.25 -7.57
C SER A 17 -14.10 -11.90 -7.93
N LEU A 18 -14.80 -10.79 -7.72
CA LEU A 18 -14.25 -9.44 -7.89
C LEU A 18 -13.19 -9.09 -6.83
N GLY A 19 -13.40 -9.49 -5.59
CA GLY A 19 -12.45 -9.28 -4.50
C GLY A 19 -11.17 -10.09 -4.69
N GLU A 20 -11.28 -11.33 -5.13
CA GLU A 20 -10.13 -12.19 -5.46
C GLU A 20 -9.34 -11.61 -6.62
N LYS A 21 -10.00 -11.21 -7.71
CA LYS A 21 -9.34 -10.56 -8.84
C LYS A 21 -8.60 -9.30 -8.42
N GLN A 22 -9.22 -8.46 -7.58
CA GLN A 22 -8.60 -7.25 -7.05
C GLN A 22 -7.40 -7.57 -6.14
N ASN A 23 -7.48 -8.61 -5.32
CA ASN A 23 -6.38 -9.06 -4.47
C ASN A 23 -5.21 -9.57 -5.30
N ASN A 24 -5.47 -10.41 -6.30
CA ASN A 24 -4.43 -10.94 -7.19
C ASN A 24 -3.71 -9.81 -7.94
N TYR A 25 -4.46 -8.85 -8.47
CA TYR A 25 -3.90 -7.67 -9.12
C TYR A 25 -3.01 -6.85 -8.18
N VAL A 26 -3.49 -6.55 -6.97
CA VAL A 26 -2.76 -5.71 -6.00
C VAL A 26 -1.53 -6.41 -5.43
N LEU A 27 -1.63 -7.71 -5.17
CA LEU A 27 -0.56 -8.51 -4.60
C LEU A 27 0.36 -9.11 -5.66
N MET A 28 0.02 -8.96 -6.94
CA MET A 28 0.75 -9.57 -8.06
C MET A 28 0.97 -11.08 -7.86
N ASN A 29 -0.08 -11.79 -7.38
CA ASN A 29 0.02 -13.22 -7.04
C ASN A 29 0.40 -14.10 -8.22
N ASP A 30 0.13 -13.65 -9.45
CA ASP A 30 0.47 -14.36 -10.69
C ASP A 30 1.90 -14.06 -11.16
N PHE A 31 2.64 -13.20 -10.44
CA PHE A 31 4.02 -12.87 -10.75
C PHE A 31 4.96 -13.87 -10.08
N ASP A 32 5.81 -14.52 -10.85
CA ASP A 32 6.70 -15.60 -10.39
C ASP A 32 7.96 -15.11 -9.65
N HIS A 33 8.17 -13.81 -9.56
CA HIS A 33 9.32 -13.16 -8.91
C HIS A 33 10.69 -13.47 -9.54
N ASN A 34 10.74 -14.04 -10.72
CA ASN A 34 11.98 -14.39 -11.41
C ASN A 34 12.58 -13.24 -12.23
N ASP A 35 11.87 -12.14 -12.36
CA ASP A 35 12.30 -10.97 -13.12
C ASP A 35 12.34 -9.69 -12.29
N THR A 36 13.25 -8.80 -12.67
CA THR A 36 13.28 -7.43 -12.17
C THR A 36 12.33 -6.59 -13.01
N ILE A 37 11.29 -6.03 -12.41
CA ILE A 37 10.23 -5.31 -13.14
C ILE A 37 9.89 -3.99 -12.49
N GLU A 38 9.33 -3.06 -13.28
CA GLU A 38 8.69 -1.87 -12.76
C GLU A 38 7.35 -2.23 -12.13
N VAL A 39 7.10 -1.69 -10.94
CA VAL A 39 5.86 -1.91 -10.17
C VAL A 39 5.19 -0.58 -9.84
N ASP A 40 3.91 -0.61 -9.50
CA ASP A 40 3.20 0.60 -9.10
C ASP A 40 3.58 1.05 -7.69
N TRP A 41 3.83 0.11 -6.80
CA TRP A 41 4.25 0.37 -5.43
C TRP A 41 4.98 -0.84 -4.86
N ALA A 42 5.77 -0.61 -3.82
CA ALA A 42 6.44 -1.63 -3.04
C ALA A 42 6.07 -1.47 -1.55
N LEU A 43 6.02 -2.59 -0.83
CA LEU A 43 5.75 -2.58 0.61
C LEU A 43 6.89 -1.89 1.35
N GLY A 44 6.56 -0.98 2.27
CA GLY A 44 7.52 -0.21 3.06
C GLY A 44 8.35 -1.01 4.07
N ALA A 45 8.23 -2.35 4.07
CA ALA A 45 9.05 -3.23 4.90
C ALA A 45 10.54 -3.17 4.56
N ALA A 46 10.88 -3.02 3.28
CA ALA A 46 12.23 -2.71 2.81
C ALA A 46 12.18 -2.11 1.42
N PHE A 47 12.75 -0.93 1.26
CA PHE A 47 13.08 -0.37 -0.03
C PHE A 47 14.30 0.56 0.07
N MET A 48 14.97 0.71 -1.05
CA MET A 48 16.09 1.62 -1.20
C MET A 48 15.68 2.74 -2.16
N ILE A 49 16.04 3.96 -1.85
CA ILE A 49 15.78 5.14 -2.67
C ILE A 49 17.04 5.98 -2.80
N ASN A 50 17.26 6.57 -3.97
CA ASN A 50 18.32 7.54 -4.16
C ASN A 50 18.08 8.76 -3.26
N LYS A 51 19.13 9.21 -2.56
CA LYS A 51 19.06 10.31 -1.58
C LYS A 51 18.56 11.61 -2.21
N GLU A 52 19.07 11.97 -3.37
CA GLU A 52 18.67 13.21 -4.07
C GLU A 52 17.19 13.18 -4.47
N LEU A 53 16.71 12.03 -4.97
CA LEU A 53 15.30 11.84 -5.26
C LEU A 53 14.46 11.93 -3.99
N PHE A 54 14.88 11.29 -2.91
CA PHE A 54 14.18 11.32 -1.62
C PHE A 54 14.01 12.76 -1.11
N ASP A 55 15.08 13.54 -1.16
CA ASP A 55 15.06 14.94 -0.74
C ASP A 55 14.20 15.82 -1.67
N SER A 56 14.28 15.59 -2.99
CA SER A 56 13.50 16.35 -3.97
C SER A 56 11.98 16.17 -3.81
N ILE A 57 11.55 14.96 -3.41
CA ILE A 57 10.15 14.67 -3.12
C ILE A 57 9.76 14.94 -1.66
N LYS A 58 10.66 15.55 -0.87
CA LYS A 58 10.46 15.89 0.55
C LYS A 58 10.25 14.69 1.46
N GLY A 59 10.94 13.60 1.18
CA GLY A 59 10.94 12.41 2.05
C GLY A 59 9.59 11.72 2.21
N MET A 60 9.40 11.05 3.34
CA MET A 60 8.11 10.45 3.72
C MET A 60 7.13 11.55 4.11
N ASP A 61 5.85 11.34 3.78
CA ASP A 61 4.79 12.27 4.20
C ASP A 61 4.36 11.95 5.65
N GLU A 62 4.80 12.75 6.60
CA GLU A 62 4.58 12.55 8.05
C GLU A 62 3.11 12.57 8.46
N ARG A 63 2.19 12.95 7.58
CA ARG A 63 0.75 12.86 7.83
C ARG A 63 0.26 11.41 7.93
N TYR A 64 1.03 10.44 7.40
CA TYR A 64 0.75 9.02 7.55
C TYR A 64 1.54 8.47 8.74
N PHE A 65 0.85 8.18 9.83
CA PHE A 65 1.47 7.52 10.97
C PHE A 65 1.72 6.04 10.69
N LEU A 66 0.80 5.40 9.98
CA LEU A 66 0.87 3.98 9.61
C LEU A 66 -0.06 3.72 8.44
N TYR A 67 0.40 2.91 7.49
CA TYR A 67 -0.28 2.56 6.23
C TYR A 67 -0.38 3.74 5.24
N TYR A 68 -0.26 3.42 3.96
CA TYR A 68 -0.28 4.34 2.82
C TYR A 68 0.95 5.24 2.67
N GLU A 69 1.88 5.28 3.63
CA GLU A 69 3.14 6.00 3.50
C GLU A 69 4.01 5.46 2.36
N ASP A 70 4.04 4.12 2.22
CA ASP A 70 4.74 3.41 1.15
C ASP A 70 4.11 3.63 -0.22
N MET A 71 2.80 3.60 -0.29
CA MET A 71 2.07 3.91 -1.52
C MET A 71 2.20 5.38 -1.92
N ASP A 72 2.18 6.28 -0.94
CA ASP A 72 2.33 7.72 -1.16
C ASP A 72 3.71 8.05 -1.75
N ILE A 73 4.77 7.52 -1.16
CA ILE A 73 6.13 7.78 -1.66
C ILE A 73 6.33 7.18 -3.05
N CYS A 74 5.89 5.94 -3.29
CA CYS A 74 5.97 5.31 -4.62
C CYS A 74 5.24 6.14 -5.68
N ARG A 75 4.04 6.63 -5.36
CA ARG A 75 3.27 7.47 -6.28
C ARG A 75 3.96 8.81 -6.56
N ARG A 76 4.55 9.47 -5.54
CA ARG A 76 5.32 10.72 -5.74
C ARG A 76 6.57 10.49 -6.58
N ILE A 77 7.24 9.35 -6.43
CA ILE A 77 8.35 8.93 -7.29
C ILE A 77 7.90 8.87 -8.75
N LYS A 78 6.79 8.19 -9.02
CA LYS A 78 6.25 8.07 -10.39
C LYS A 78 5.78 9.41 -10.96
N LEU A 79 5.19 10.29 -10.15
CA LEU A 79 4.81 11.64 -10.56
C LEU A 79 6.03 12.53 -10.90
N ASN A 80 7.21 12.19 -10.42
CA ASN A 80 8.48 12.81 -10.81
C ASN A 80 9.20 12.09 -11.96
N ASN A 81 8.45 11.31 -12.76
CA ASN A 81 8.97 10.56 -13.92
C ASN A 81 10.11 9.59 -13.54
N LYS A 82 10.08 9.06 -12.33
CA LYS A 82 11.01 8.03 -11.86
C LYS A 82 10.27 6.70 -11.70
N LYS A 83 11.02 5.61 -11.65
CA LYS A 83 10.50 4.25 -11.59
C LYS A 83 10.55 3.69 -10.18
N VAL A 84 9.56 2.91 -9.81
CA VAL A 84 9.59 1.99 -8.67
C VAL A 84 9.86 0.60 -9.23
N VAL A 85 10.89 -0.07 -8.72
CA VAL A 85 11.36 -1.33 -9.30
C VAL A 85 11.36 -2.43 -8.22
N TYR A 86 10.74 -3.55 -8.52
CA TYR A 86 10.98 -4.80 -7.82
C TYR A 86 12.29 -5.40 -8.34
N TYR A 87 13.25 -5.60 -7.43
CA TYR A 87 14.55 -6.16 -7.76
C TYR A 87 14.68 -7.58 -7.23
N LYS A 88 14.67 -8.55 -8.13
CA LYS A 88 14.58 -9.99 -7.81
C LYS A 88 15.72 -10.53 -6.94
N ASN A 89 16.91 -9.93 -6.99
CA ASN A 89 18.06 -10.42 -6.24
C ASN A 89 18.17 -9.85 -4.83
N ALA A 90 17.28 -8.91 -4.44
CA ALA A 90 17.21 -8.39 -3.08
C ALA A 90 16.08 -9.09 -2.32
N THR A 91 16.46 -9.98 -1.42
CA THR A 91 15.50 -10.74 -0.61
C THR A 91 15.57 -10.36 0.86
N MET A 92 14.41 -10.26 1.48
CA MET A 92 14.30 -9.99 2.91
C MET A 92 13.15 -10.80 3.51
N THR A 93 13.36 -11.35 4.70
CA THR A 93 12.27 -11.98 5.46
C THR A 93 11.63 -10.94 6.37
N HIS A 94 10.34 -10.72 6.18
CA HIS A 94 9.54 -9.82 7.01
C HIS A 94 8.41 -10.58 7.71
N TYR A 95 8.46 -10.63 9.05
CA TYR A 95 7.41 -11.26 9.86
C TYR A 95 6.19 -10.34 9.96
N HIS A 96 5.29 -10.49 9.01
CA HIS A 96 4.12 -9.62 8.87
C HIS A 96 3.02 -9.97 9.86
N GLN A 97 2.72 -9.08 10.80
CA GLN A 97 1.55 -9.18 11.67
C GLN A 97 0.39 -8.34 11.12
N ARG A 98 -0.65 -9.01 10.62
CA ARG A 98 -1.85 -8.35 10.10
C ARG A 98 -2.78 -7.87 11.23
N THR A 99 -2.33 -6.92 12.03
CA THR A 99 -3.07 -6.43 13.21
C THR A 99 -4.40 -5.72 12.87
N SER A 100 -4.59 -5.29 11.62
CA SER A 100 -5.82 -4.61 11.14
C SER A 100 -6.75 -5.49 10.30
N ALA A 101 -6.47 -6.81 10.18
CA ALA A 101 -7.13 -7.66 9.18
C ALA A 101 -8.49 -8.26 9.60
N HIS A 102 -8.87 -8.19 10.86
CA HIS A 102 -10.08 -8.86 11.37
C HIS A 102 -11.19 -7.87 11.67
N ILE A 103 -11.96 -7.49 10.63
CA ILE A 103 -13.21 -6.75 10.81
C ILE A 103 -14.34 -7.79 10.80
N LYS A 104 -14.89 -8.10 11.95
CA LYS A 104 -16.08 -8.99 12.08
C LYS A 104 -17.38 -8.18 12.19
N SER A 105 -17.29 -6.92 12.62
CA SER A 105 -18.43 -6.06 12.88
C SER A 105 -18.09 -4.58 12.68
N ILE A 106 -19.07 -3.75 12.36
CA ILE A 106 -18.96 -2.28 12.35
C ILE A 106 -18.47 -1.75 13.72
N MET A 107 -18.80 -2.42 14.80
CA MET A 107 -18.31 -2.08 16.13
C MET A 107 -16.80 -2.18 16.27
N ASP A 108 -16.14 -3.00 15.46
CA ASP A 108 -14.68 -3.14 15.46
C ASP A 108 -13.99 -1.87 14.97
N ILE A 109 -14.63 -1.10 14.11
CA ILE A 109 -14.12 0.20 13.64
C ILE A 109 -13.93 1.15 14.83
N PHE A 110 -14.85 1.15 15.78
CA PHE A 110 -14.79 2.02 16.96
C PHE A 110 -13.82 1.53 18.03
N LYS A 111 -13.58 0.22 18.10
CA LYS A 111 -12.72 -0.39 19.12
C LYS A 111 -11.27 -0.56 18.69
N ASN A 112 -11.01 -0.72 17.40
CA ASN A 112 -9.67 -1.02 16.88
C ASN A 112 -8.95 0.26 16.40
N LYS A 113 -8.06 0.80 17.24
CA LYS A 113 -7.27 2.01 16.92
C LYS A 113 -6.45 1.86 15.63
N ILE A 114 -5.89 0.67 15.37
CA ILE A 114 -5.09 0.42 14.16
C ILE A 114 -5.95 0.49 12.90
N LEU A 115 -7.18 -0.05 12.98
CA LEU A 115 -8.14 0.06 11.90
C LEU A 115 -8.56 1.53 11.64
N GLN A 116 -8.79 2.30 12.70
CA GLN A 116 -9.09 3.74 12.57
C GLN A 116 -7.95 4.51 11.90
N ILE A 117 -6.69 4.22 12.27
CA ILE A 117 -5.51 4.80 11.63
C ILE A 117 -5.49 4.43 10.15
N HIS A 118 -5.74 3.16 9.83
CA HIS A 118 -5.75 2.70 8.44
C HIS A 118 -6.82 3.42 7.60
N ILE A 119 -8.04 3.56 8.13
CA ILE A 119 -9.12 4.28 7.46
C ILE A 119 -8.75 5.76 7.27
N LYS A 120 -8.19 6.42 8.29
CA LYS A 120 -7.72 7.80 8.19
C LYS A 120 -6.63 7.96 7.12
N SER A 121 -5.68 7.05 7.08
CA SER A 121 -4.61 7.06 6.07
C SER A 121 -5.17 6.85 4.66
N ALA A 122 -6.10 5.91 4.48
CA ALA A 122 -6.80 5.68 3.22
C ALA A 122 -7.52 6.94 2.73
N PHE A 123 -8.22 7.63 3.63
CA PHE A 123 -8.93 8.86 3.30
C PHE A 123 -7.96 9.99 2.91
N LYS A 124 -6.88 10.18 3.67
CA LYS A 124 -5.82 11.18 3.36
C LYS A 124 -5.20 10.94 1.98
N TYR A 125 -4.88 9.67 1.67
CA TYR A 125 -4.33 9.28 0.39
C TYR A 125 -5.32 9.57 -0.75
N SER A 126 -6.57 9.17 -0.59
CA SER A 126 -7.61 9.40 -1.58
C SER A 126 -7.87 10.88 -1.81
N TYR A 127 -7.95 11.67 -0.75
CA TYR A 127 -8.07 13.12 -0.87
C TYR A 127 -6.90 13.75 -1.62
N LYS A 128 -5.67 13.35 -1.27
CA LYS A 128 -4.44 13.90 -1.88
C LYS A 128 -4.36 13.67 -3.39
N PHE A 129 -4.82 12.51 -3.87
CA PHE A 129 -4.53 12.08 -5.23
C PHE A 129 -5.75 11.91 -6.15
N TYR A 130 -6.95 11.91 -5.62
CA TYR A 130 -8.17 11.67 -6.43
C TYR A 130 -9.29 12.70 -6.23
N LEU A 131 -9.29 13.44 -5.12
CA LEU A 131 -10.38 14.35 -4.78
C LEU A 131 -9.97 15.84 -4.79
N LYS A 132 -8.72 16.14 -5.13
CA LYS A 132 -8.17 17.49 -5.16
C LYS A 132 -8.13 18.07 -6.58
#